data_1d2d20bad81e464def48827376c71405
#
_entry.id   1d2d20bad81e464def48827376c71405
#
_cell.length_a   1.000
_cell.length_b   1.000
_cell.length_c   1.000
_cell.angle_alpha   90.00
_cell.angle_beta   90.00
_cell.angle_gamma   90.00
#
_symmetry.space_group_name_H-M   'P 1'
#
loop_
_entity.id
_entity.type
_entity.pdbx_description
1 polymer ?
#
loop_
_entity_poly.entity_id
_entity_poly.type
_entity_poly.pdbx_seq_one_letter_code
_entity_poly.pdbx_strand_id
1 'polypeptide(L)'
;MNTTFLSNHFVVPALACAALLIAGCSEKNAAQDQRMTNDVPLALDDELQKRDSEKNATQDRRMTNGVPLALDNELQKQDDGKWYWRDTTNLFTGIEVLHHTNGVIKLQLPFTNGVPHGHRMMWHPNGQNKSEGDYVDGQRSGLWKTWYANGKPDKKGTFVNGKADGLQTFWHTNGIKSIEWFHKEGYPHGKMKTYHENGQLKQQGDYLEAKQNGNWTAWDEDGNKVREALFLKGSLITEKTFEASTDKNTPAPQAPKSKP
;
A
#
# COMPACT_ATOMS: atom_id res chain seq x y z
N MET A 1 -37.78 -40.08 23.33
CA MET A 1 -36.45 -40.15 23.92
C MET A 1 -35.69 -38.91 23.45
N ASN A 2 -35.59 -37.95 24.34
CA ASN A 2 -34.92 -36.67 24.10
C ASN A 2 -33.42 -36.83 24.32
N THR A 3 -32.62 -36.35 23.39
CA THR A 3 -31.20 -36.05 23.66
C THR A 3 -30.89 -34.67 23.14
N THR A 4 -30.82 -33.75 24.07
CA THR A 4 -30.36 -32.37 23.97
C THR A 4 -28.84 -32.36 23.76
N PHE A 5 -28.38 -31.74 22.67
CA PHE A 5 -26.98 -31.38 22.49
C PHE A 5 -26.73 -29.96 23.01
N LEU A 6 -26.01 -29.87 24.09
CA LEU A 6 -25.48 -28.62 24.65
C LEU A 6 -24.33 -28.11 23.77
N SER A 7 -24.54 -26.96 23.17
CA SER A 7 -23.51 -26.19 22.47
C SER A 7 -22.67 -25.41 23.48
N ASN A 8 -21.44 -25.83 23.69
CA ASN A 8 -20.47 -25.05 24.45
C ASN A 8 -19.92 -23.92 23.57
N HIS A 9 -20.43 -22.73 23.80
CA HIS A 9 -19.82 -21.50 23.32
C HIS A 9 -18.58 -21.18 24.18
N PHE A 10 -17.39 -21.45 23.66
CA PHE A 10 -16.18 -20.84 24.17
C PHE A 10 -16.13 -19.38 23.67
N VAL A 11 -16.44 -18.49 24.56
CA VAL A 11 -16.19 -17.06 24.39
C VAL A 11 -14.69 -16.86 24.59
N VAL A 12 -13.94 -16.62 23.53
CA VAL A 12 -12.58 -16.11 23.58
C VAL A 12 -12.69 -14.60 23.82
N PRO A 13 -12.09 -14.05 24.89
CA PRO A 13 -12.08 -12.61 25.05
C PRO A 13 -11.21 -11.99 23.96
N ALA A 14 -11.79 -11.12 23.16
CA ALA A 14 -11.09 -10.25 22.25
C ALA A 14 -10.11 -9.39 23.04
N LEU A 15 -8.81 -9.61 22.85
CA LEU A 15 -7.81 -8.66 23.30
C LEU A 15 -7.99 -7.37 22.50
N ALA A 16 -8.36 -6.34 23.24
CA ALA A 16 -8.57 -4.99 22.76
C ALA A 16 -7.32 -4.50 22.02
N CYS A 17 -7.44 -4.20 20.73
CA CYS A 17 -6.58 -3.26 20.05
C CYS A 17 -6.65 -1.94 20.84
N ALA A 18 -5.56 -1.55 21.49
CA ALA A 18 -5.43 -0.25 22.06
C ALA A 18 -5.39 0.81 20.94
N ALA A 19 -6.56 1.18 20.46
CA ALA A 19 -6.74 2.42 19.74
C ALA A 19 -6.58 3.53 20.79
N LEU A 20 -5.54 4.35 20.66
CA LEU A 20 -5.42 5.59 21.42
C LEU A 20 -6.55 6.52 20.98
N LEU A 21 -7.67 6.45 21.68
CA LEU A 21 -8.72 7.47 21.66
C LEU A 21 -8.19 8.69 22.41
N ILE A 22 -7.75 9.69 21.69
CA ILE A 22 -7.69 11.04 22.23
C ILE A 22 -9.12 11.59 22.19
N ALA A 23 -9.75 11.59 23.35
CA ALA A 23 -11.03 12.25 23.56
C ALA A 23 -10.89 13.76 23.45
N GLY A 24 -11.80 14.37 22.73
CA GLY A 24 -12.24 15.74 22.94
C GLY A 24 -11.53 16.80 22.12
N CYS A 25 -12.14 17.18 21.02
CA CYS A 25 -12.19 18.59 20.67
C CYS A 25 -13.48 18.91 19.91
N SER A 26 -14.23 19.79 20.52
CA SER A 26 -15.39 20.50 20.03
C SER A 26 -15.08 21.24 18.72
N GLU A 27 -16.09 21.32 17.88
CA GLU A 27 -16.13 22.12 16.65
C GLU A 27 -15.62 23.54 16.84
N LYS A 28 -14.74 24.01 15.98
CA LYS A 28 -14.83 25.28 15.21
C LYS A 28 -13.57 25.53 14.36
N ASN A 29 -13.83 25.81 13.09
CA ASN A 29 -13.12 26.72 12.16
C ASN A 29 -11.81 26.27 11.49
N ALA A 30 -11.96 26.08 10.17
CA ALA A 30 -11.25 26.77 9.09
C ALA A 30 -9.71 26.72 9.07
N ALA A 31 -9.24 26.10 7.97
CA ALA A 31 -8.03 26.46 7.23
C ALA A 31 -6.76 26.73 8.06
N GLN A 32 -5.95 25.68 8.18
CA GLN A 32 -4.49 25.84 8.16
C GLN A 32 -3.86 24.56 7.61
N ASP A 33 -3.20 24.76 6.47
CA ASP A 33 -2.21 23.87 5.88
C ASP A 33 -1.13 23.59 6.96
N GLN A 34 -1.27 22.49 7.68
CA GLN A 34 -0.23 22.02 8.57
C GLN A 34 0.50 20.88 7.86
N ARG A 35 1.69 21.22 7.37
CA ARG A 35 2.77 20.27 7.13
C ARG A 35 2.69 19.21 8.23
N MET A 36 2.33 17.98 7.85
CA MET A 36 2.62 16.83 8.69
C MET A 36 4.14 16.69 8.74
N THR A 37 4.71 17.27 9.77
CA THR A 37 6.06 16.93 10.21
C THR A 37 6.04 15.43 10.47
N ASN A 38 7.04 14.71 9.96
CA ASN A 38 7.29 13.31 10.24
C ASN A 38 7.72 13.16 11.71
N ASP A 39 6.83 13.41 12.65
CA ASP A 39 7.03 13.10 14.04
C ASP A 39 6.80 11.59 14.24
N VAL A 40 7.78 10.79 13.77
CA VAL A 40 8.13 9.57 14.48
C VAL A 40 8.41 10.04 15.91
N PRO A 41 7.76 9.49 16.95
CA PRO A 41 8.00 9.95 18.31
C PRO A 41 9.51 9.94 18.57
N LEU A 42 10.12 11.11 18.72
CA LEU A 42 11.54 11.30 19.08
C LEU A 42 11.99 10.42 20.26
N ALA A 43 11.03 10.01 21.09
CA ALA A 43 11.23 9.04 22.17
C ALA A 43 11.75 7.67 21.69
N LEU A 44 11.46 7.25 20.45
CA LEU A 44 11.94 5.95 19.94
C LEU A 44 13.42 6.02 19.59
N ASP A 45 13.86 7.11 18.97
CA ASP A 45 15.26 7.31 18.58
C ASP A 45 16.16 7.54 19.80
N ASP A 46 15.71 8.27 20.81
CA ASP A 46 16.48 8.52 22.03
C ASP A 46 16.63 7.27 22.90
N GLU A 47 15.62 6.39 22.96
CA GLU A 47 15.73 5.11 23.68
C GLU A 47 16.62 4.11 22.94
N LEU A 48 16.61 4.12 21.62
CA LEU A 48 17.46 3.25 20.78
C LEU A 48 18.94 3.67 20.85
N GLN A 49 19.24 4.96 20.82
CA GLN A 49 20.61 5.47 20.87
C GLN A 49 21.26 5.35 22.27
N LYS A 50 20.49 5.45 23.34
CA LYS A 50 21.00 5.29 24.72
C LYS A 50 21.43 3.85 25.04
N ARG A 51 20.89 2.84 24.40
CA ARG A 51 21.17 1.42 24.68
C ARG A 51 22.26 0.79 23.85
N ASP A 52 22.71 1.42 22.75
CA ASP A 52 23.85 0.93 21.97
C ASP A 52 25.19 1.08 22.71
N SER A 53 25.24 1.78 23.84
CA SER A 53 26.44 1.93 24.69
C SER A 53 26.59 0.87 25.80
N GLU A 54 25.59 0.05 26.06
CA GLU A 54 25.66 -1.00 27.09
C GLU A 54 25.64 -2.42 26.46
N LYS A 55 26.71 -2.76 25.78
CA LYS A 55 26.95 -4.16 25.37
C LYS A 55 27.48 -4.94 26.58
N ASN A 56 26.60 -5.49 27.37
CA ASN A 56 26.76 -6.81 28.04
C ASN A 56 25.63 -7.03 29.05
N ALA A 57 24.70 -7.88 28.72
CA ALA A 57 24.00 -8.82 29.60
C ALA A 57 22.63 -9.20 29.03
N THR A 58 22.40 -10.53 28.93
CA THR A 58 21.07 -11.16 28.90
C THR A 58 19.99 -10.43 28.13
N GLN A 59 19.49 -11.04 27.07
CA GLN A 59 18.38 -10.66 26.18
C GLN A 59 17.27 -9.82 26.86
N ASP A 60 17.57 -8.58 27.19
CA ASP A 60 16.56 -7.62 27.61
C ASP A 60 15.86 -7.16 26.31
N ARG A 61 14.77 -7.85 25.98
CA ARG A 61 13.98 -7.56 24.78
C ARG A 61 13.55 -6.12 24.85
N ARG A 62 14.03 -5.30 23.90
CA ARG A 62 13.63 -3.91 23.79
C ARG A 62 12.12 -3.84 23.67
N MET A 63 11.52 -2.91 24.42
CA MET A 63 10.06 -2.72 24.47
C MET A 63 9.73 -1.27 24.15
N THR A 64 8.69 -1.05 23.34
CA THR A 64 8.05 0.25 23.19
C THR A 64 6.62 0.14 23.69
N ASN A 65 6.30 0.88 24.74
CA ASN A 65 4.99 0.81 25.38
C ASN A 65 4.54 -0.62 25.74
N GLY A 66 5.47 -1.47 26.20
CA GLY A 66 5.21 -2.86 26.52
C GLY A 66 5.15 -3.82 25.32
N VAL A 67 5.43 -3.34 24.10
CA VAL A 67 5.48 -4.17 22.89
C VAL A 67 6.93 -4.50 22.56
N PRO A 68 7.30 -5.79 22.35
CA PRO A 68 8.64 -6.20 21.95
C PRO A 68 9.06 -5.57 20.62
N LEU A 69 10.31 -5.10 20.56
CA LEU A 69 10.96 -4.63 19.34
C LEU A 69 12.03 -5.62 18.90
N ALA A 70 12.00 -5.98 17.61
CA ALA A 70 13.09 -6.68 16.95
C ALA A 70 13.78 -5.74 15.97
N LEU A 71 15.09 -5.59 16.13
CA LEU A 71 15.91 -4.75 15.24
C LEU A 71 16.58 -5.59 14.14
N ASP A 72 17.38 -4.92 13.33
CA ASP A 72 18.09 -5.50 12.20
C ASP A 72 18.71 -6.88 12.54
N ASN A 73 18.33 -7.90 11.77
CA ASN A 73 18.83 -9.28 11.90
C ASN A 73 18.46 -10.05 13.18
N GLU A 74 17.56 -9.59 14.03
CA GLU A 74 17.12 -10.32 15.23
C GLU A 74 16.03 -11.37 14.93
N LEU A 75 15.42 -11.31 13.74
CA LEU A 75 14.42 -12.27 13.29
C LEU A 75 14.96 -13.19 12.20
N GLN A 76 14.39 -14.39 12.15
CA GLN A 76 14.58 -15.31 11.02
C GLN A 76 13.25 -15.94 10.62
N LYS A 77 13.07 -16.12 9.30
CA LYS A 77 11.96 -16.86 8.74
C LYS A 77 12.32 -18.33 8.66
N GLN A 78 11.41 -19.21 9.11
CA GLN A 78 11.60 -20.66 9.03
C GLN A 78 10.77 -21.27 7.88
N ASP A 79 10.92 -22.59 7.67
CA ASP A 79 10.29 -23.33 6.55
C ASP A 79 8.76 -23.33 6.61
N ASP A 80 8.17 -23.18 7.80
CA ASP A 80 6.72 -23.00 7.99
C ASP A 80 6.20 -21.62 7.55
N GLY A 81 7.10 -20.76 7.05
CA GLY A 81 6.80 -19.43 6.57
C GLY A 81 6.63 -18.36 7.65
N LYS A 82 6.81 -18.72 8.93
CA LYS A 82 6.67 -17.80 10.05
C LYS A 82 8.00 -17.20 10.48
N TRP A 83 7.93 -16.10 11.23
CA TRP A 83 9.06 -15.38 11.76
C TRP A 83 9.27 -15.69 13.25
N TYR A 84 10.49 -15.95 13.61
CA TYR A 84 10.95 -16.34 14.95
C TYR A 84 12.05 -15.38 15.40
N TRP A 85 12.22 -15.24 16.70
CA TRP A 85 13.47 -14.72 17.23
C TRP A 85 14.61 -15.59 16.71
N ARG A 86 15.70 -14.96 16.26
CA ARG A 86 16.87 -15.67 15.71
C ARG A 86 17.38 -16.71 16.74
N ASP A 87 17.77 -17.87 16.24
CA ASP A 87 18.31 -18.97 17.00
C ASP A 87 17.37 -19.50 18.10
N THR A 88 16.08 -19.29 17.98
CA THR A 88 15.07 -19.81 18.89
C THR A 88 13.91 -20.50 18.14
N THR A 89 13.08 -21.20 18.91
CA THR A 89 11.79 -21.74 18.42
C THR A 89 10.61 -20.87 18.82
N ASN A 90 10.87 -19.66 19.36
CA ASN A 90 9.82 -18.75 19.81
C ASN A 90 9.33 -17.88 18.67
N LEU A 91 8.05 -18.00 18.33
CA LEU A 91 7.37 -17.12 17.38
C LEU A 91 7.47 -15.67 17.83
N PHE A 92 7.75 -14.79 16.88
CA PHE A 92 7.82 -13.35 17.16
C PHE A 92 6.41 -12.73 17.23
N THR A 93 6.15 -12.01 18.30
CA THR A 93 5.03 -11.06 18.43
C THR A 93 5.60 -9.74 18.88
N GLY A 94 5.43 -8.69 18.08
CA GLY A 94 6.06 -7.39 18.32
C GLY A 94 6.17 -6.56 17.05
N ILE A 95 7.08 -5.62 17.02
CA ILE A 95 7.35 -4.77 15.87
C ILE A 95 8.79 -5.01 15.39
N GLU A 96 8.96 -5.40 14.13
CA GLU A 96 10.26 -5.40 13.47
C GLU A 96 10.59 -3.99 13.01
N VAL A 97 11.78 -3.50 13.35
CA VAL A 97 12.31 -2.21 12.90
C VAL A 97 13.64 -2.45 12.20
N LEU A 98 13.68 -2.11 10.92
CA LEU A 98 14.90 -2.19 10.12
C LEU A 98 15.38 -0.79 9.76
N HIS A 99 16.70 -0.62 9.63
CA HIS A 99 17.33 0.64 9.27
C HIS A 99 18.01 0.58 7.90
N HIS A 100 18.14 1.72 7.27
CA HIS A 100 19.05 1.93 6.16
C HIS A 100 20.49 2.04 6.69
N THR A 101 21.48 1.90 5.81
CA THR A 101 22.90 2.03 6.17
C THR A 101 23.28 3.41 6.72
N ASN A 102 22.47 4.42 6.48
CA ASN A 102 22.62 5.78 7.03
C ASN A 102 21.89 6.00 8.37
N GLY A 103 21.35 4.94 8.99
CA GLY A 103 20.65 5.00 10.26
C GLY A 103 19.18 5.41 10.20
N VAL A 104 18.66 5.84 9.04
CA VAL A 104 17.25 6.18 8.87
C VAL A 104 16.41 4.89 8.94
N ILE A 105 15.26 4.93 9.63
CA ILE A 105 14.32 3.81 9.66
C ILE A 105 13.91 3.46 8.22
N LYS A 106 14.00 2.18 7.88
CA LYS A 106 13.63 1.62 6.58
C LYS A 106 12.27 0.96 6.60
N LEU A 107 11.95 0.27 7.71
CA LEU A 107 10.74 -0.53 7.86
C LEU A 107 10.29 -0.52 9.32
N GLN A 108 8.98 -0.42 9.51
CA GLN A 108 8.28 -0.86 10.73
C GLN A 108 7.19 -1.83 10.30
N LEU A 109 7.22 -3.04 10.88
CA LEU A 109 6.28 -4.11 10.54
C LEU A 109 5.85 -4.84 11.81
N PRO A 110 4.57 -4.73 12.20
CA PRO A 110 4.02 -5.50 13.31
C PRO A 110 3.83 -6.97 12.94
N PHE A 111 4.03 -7.83 13.94
CA PHE A 111 3.82 -9.27 13.87
C PHE A 111 2.97 -9.77 15.04
N THR A 112 2.17 -10.78 14.77
CA THR A 112 1.47 -11.59 15.77
C THR A 112 1.74 -13.05 15.48
N ASN A 113 2.29 -13.77 16.47
CA ASN A 113 2.62 -15.20 16.35
C ASN A 113 3.42 -15.55 15.08
N GLY A 114 4.46 -14.75 14.80
CA GLY A 114 5.35 -14.94 13.66
C GLY A 114 4.79 -14.53 12.30
N VAL A 115 3.58 -13.96 12.26
CA VAL A 115 2.90 -13.56 11.02
C VAL A 115 2.72 -12.05 10.99
N PRO A 116 3.05 -11.36 9.87
CA PRO A 116 2.75 -9.93 9.71
C PRO A 116 1.28 -9.62 9.99
N HIS A 117 1.01 -8.71 10.94
CA HIS A 117 -0.34 -8.32 11.32
C HIS A 117 -0.35 -6.89 11.88
N GLY A 118 -1.09 -5.98 11.25
CA GLY A 118 -1.18 -4.56 11.62
C GLY A 118 -0.58 -3.64 10.56
N HIS A 119 -0.41 -2.37 10.94
CA HIS A 119 0.00 -1.31 10.03
C HIS A 119 1.50 -1.35 9.75
N ARG A 120 1.87 -1.54 8.48
CA ARG A 120 3.25 -1.53 8.01
C ARG A 120 3.59 -0.16 7.44
N MET A 121 4.78 0.34 7.77
CA MET A 121 5.36 1.54 7.18
C MET A 121 6.76 1.26 6.62
N MET A 122 7.10 1.89 5.52
CA MET A 122 8.46 1.93 4.97
C MET A 122 8.84 3.33 4.57
N TRP A 123 10.14 3.61 4.66
CA TRP A 123 10.73 4.90 4.28
C TRP A 123 11.84 4.70 3.27
N HIS A 124 12.08 5.73 2.49
CA HIS A 124 13.26 5.89 1.64
C HIS A 124 14.49 6.27 2.48
N PRO A 125 15.72 6.10 1.96
CA PRO A 125 16.94 6.54 2.65
C PRO A 125 16.99 8.03 3.00
N ASN A 126 16.19 8.86 2.35
CA ASN A 126 16.06 10.29 2.64
C ASN A 126 14.99 10.61 3.71
N GLY A 127 14.43 9.58 4.36
CA GLY A 127 13.42 9.70 5.42
C GLY A 127 11.99 9.93 4.95
N GLN A 128 11.75 10.10 3.65
CA GLN A 128 10.39 10.24 3.13
C GLN A 128 9.67 8.89 3.09
N ASN A 129 8.35 8.92 3.27
CA ASN A 129 7.52 7.72 3.16
C ASN A 129 7.75 7.03 1.81
N LYS A 130 7.91 5.70 1.86
CA LYS A 130 8.02 4.84 0.67
C LYS A 130 6.76 4.03 0.45
N SER A 131 6.20 3.44 1.51
CA SER A 131 4.94 2.71 1.41
C SER A 131 4.29 2.53 2.77
N GLU A 132 2.95 2.46 2.77
CA GLU A 132 2.15 2.12 3.95
C GLU A 132 0.97 1.24 3.57
N GLY A 133 0.44 0.49 4.53
CA GLY A 133 -0.75 -0.34 4.40
C GLY A 133 -0.80 -1.42 5.47
N ASP A 134 -1.93 -2.07 5.56
CA ASP A 134 -2.20 -3.03 6.62
C ASP A 134 -1.96 -4.47 6.16
N TYR A 135 -1.48 -5.28 7.10
CA TYR A 135 -1.47 -6.74 7.01
C TYR A 135 -2.49 -7.34 7.97
N VAL A 136 -3.20 -8.34 7.49
CA VAL A 136 -4.03 -9.24 8.30
C VAL A 136 -3.58 -10.65 7.97
N ASP A 137 -3.12 -11.39 8.98
CA ASP A 137 -2.64 -12.77 8.86
C ASP A 137 -1.66 -13.00 7.69
N GLY A 138 -0.69 -12.10 7.57
CA GLY A 138 0.36 -12.14 6.55
C GLY A 138 -0.06 -11.66 5.16
N GLN A 139 -1.32 -11.26 4.97
CA GLN A 139 -1.86 -10.80 3.70
C GLN A 139 -2.14 -9.31 3.70
N ARG A 140 -1.89 -8.64 2.59
CA ARG A 140 -2.26 -7.24 2.42
C ARG A 140 -3.78 -7.08 2.54
N SER A 141 -4.20 -6.07 3.31
CA SER A 141 -5.61 -5.74 3.55
C SER A 141 -5.83 -4.24 3.47
N GLY A 142 -6.99 -3.82 3.01
CA GLY A 142 -7.36 -2.41 2.96
C GLY A 142 -6.54 -1.59 1.96
N LEU A 143 -6.39 -0.33 2.26
CA LEU A 143 -5.75 0.66 1.39
C LEU A 143 -4.22 0.60 1.51
N TRP A 144 -3.54 0.44 0.37
CA TRP A 144 -2.09 0.51 0.25
C TRP A 144 -1.68 1.72 -0.57
N LYS A 145 -0.62 2.40 -0.13
CA LYS A 145 -0.05 3.55 -0.81
C LYS A 145 1.47 3.40 -0.92
N THR A 146 2.02 3.89 -2.01
CA THR A 146 3.46 4.00 -2.22
C THR A 146 3.81 5.37 -2.78
N TRP A 147 5.03 5.82 -2.52
CA TRP A 147 5.55 7.10 -2.95
C TRP A 147 6.95 6.95 -3.54
N TYR A 148 7.27 7.79 -4.49
CA TYR A 148 8.61 7.97 -5.00
C TYR A 148 9.52 8.64 -3.96
N ALA A 149 10.84 8.54 -4.15
CA ALA A 149 11.81 9.19 -3.27
C ALA A 149 11.77 10.74 -3.31
N ASN A 150 11.05 11.32 -4.26
CA ASN A 150 10.77 12.76 -4.32
C ASN A 150 9.48 13.15 -3.57
N GLY A 151 8.86 12.21 -2.84
CA GLY A 151 7.65 12.41 -2.05
C GLY A 151 6.35 12.38 -2.85
N LYS A 152 6.40 12.34 -4.18
CA LYS A 152 5.18 12.26 -5.01
C LYS A 152 4.58 10.85 -4.95
N PRO A 153 3.25 10.71 -5.08
CA PRO A 153 2.60 9.41 -5.14
C PRO A 153 3.18 8.53 -6.26
N ASP A 154 3.31 7.23 -6.01
CA ASP A 154 3.66 6.21 -7.00
C ASP A 154 2.47 5.30 -7.28
N LYS A 155 1.90 4.68 -6.23
CA LYS A 155 0.74 3.78 -6.37
C LYS A 155 -0.23 3.94 -5.21
N LYS A 156 -1.52 3.67 -5.51
CA LYS A 156 -2.59 3.57 -4.52
C LYS A 156 -3.57 2.51 -4.96
N GLY A 157 -3.96 1.62 -4.05
CA GLY A 157 -4.95 0.60 -4.35
C GLY A 157 -5.43 -0.13 -3.12
N THR A 158 -6.57 -0.79 -3.24
CA THR A 158 -7.14 -1.62 -2.18
C THR A 158 -6.80 -3.09 -2.41
N PHE A 159 -6.68 -3.82 -1.29
CA PHE A 159 -6.38 -5.24 -1.25
C PHE A 159 -7.36 -5.95 -0.32
N VAL A 160 -7.78 -7.14 -0.75
CA VAL A 160 -8.59 -8.07 0.04
C VAL A 160 -7.90 -9.42 -0.01
N ASN A 161 -7.57 -9.98 1.15
CA ASN A 161 -6.86 -11.26 1.26
C ASN A 161 -5.62 -11.35 0.36
N GLY A 162 -4.79 -10.30 0.37
CA GLY A 162 -3.56 -10.22 -0.41
C GLY A 162 -3.72 -9.90 -1.89
N LYS A 163 -4.95 -9.91 -2.42
CA LYS A 163 -5.25 -9.67 -3.83
C LYS A 163 -5.74 -8.25 -4.06
N ALA A 164 -5.30 -7.62 -5.16
CA ALA A 164 -5.82 -6.32 -5.55
C ALA A 164 -7.33 -6.42 -5.83
N ASP A 165 -8.14 -5.52 -5.21
CA ASP A 165 -9.58 -5.46 -5.39
C ASP A 165 -10.03 -3.99 -5.40
N GLY A 166 -10.75 -3.59 -6.44
CA GLY A 166 -11.12 -2.20 -6.69
C GLY A 166 -10.12 -1.42 -7.55
N LEU A 167 -10.19 -0.11 -7.49
CA LEU A 167 -9.38 0.79 -8.31
C LEU A 167 -7.91 0.79 -7.83
N GLN A 168 -7.01 0.50 -8.77
CA GLN A 168 -5.57 0.69 -8.63
C GLN A 168 -5.17 1.92 -9.42
N THR A 169 -4.50 2.88 -8.80
CA THR A 169 -4.02 4.11 -9.42
C THR A 169 -2.50 4.16 -9.34
N PHE A 170 -1.87 4.53 -10.44
CA PHE A 170 -0.43 4.71 -10.56
C PHE A 170 -0.13 6.12 -11.04
N TRP A 171 1.03 6.62 -10.72
CA TRP A 171 1.48 7.95 -11.13
C TRP A 171 2.85 7.89 -11.79
N HIS A 172 3.11 8.83 -12.66
CA HIS A 172 4.44 9.14 -13.16
C HIS A 172 5.26 9.85 -12.06
N THR A 173 6.58 9.86 -12.19
CA THR A 173 7.48 10.54 -11.24
C THR A 173 7.28 12.05 -11.16
N ASN A 174 6.65 12.65 -12.19
CA ASN A 174 6.23 14.05 -12.18
C ASN A 174 4.94 14.31 -11.36
N GLY A 175 4.28 13.23 -10.84
CA GLY A 175 3.05 13.29 -10.03
C GLY A 175 1.76 13.31 -10.84
N ILE A 176 1.81 13.22 -12.15
CA ILE A 176 0.65 13.04 -13.01
C ILE A 176 0.24 11.57 -13.01
N LYS A 177 -1.05 11.27 -13.02
CA LYS A 177 -1.54 9.89 -13.13
C LYS A 177 -0.99 9.23 -14.39
N SER A 178 -0.57 7.97 -14.26
CA SER A 178 -0.12 7.14 -15.38
C SER A 178 -1.11 6.05 -15.75
N ILE A 179 -1.73 5.40 -14.74
CA ILE A 179 -2.70 4.31 -14.95
C ILE A 179 -3.81 4.40 -13.91
N GLU A 180 -5.04 4.17 -14.35
CA GLU A 180 -6.19 3.83 -13.52
C GLU A 180 -6.74 2.49 -13.98
N TRP A 181 -6.79 1.52 -13.09
CA TRP A 181 -7.06 0.14 -13.45
C TRP A 181 -7.90 -0.57 -12.40
N PHE A 182 -9.07 -1.04 -12.77
CA PHE A 182 -9.92 -1.82 -11.87
C PHE A 182 -9.48 -3.29 -11.83
N HIS A 183 -9.43 -3.83 -10.61
CA HIS A 183 -9.17 -5.23 -10.34
C HIS A 183 -10.31 -5.84 -9.54
N LYS A 184 -10.53 -7.12 -9.75
CA LYS A 184 -11.40 -7.97 -8.93
C LYS A 184 -10.65 -9.26 -8.62
N GLU A 185 -10.51 -9.57 -7.32
CA GLU A 185 -9.79 -10.77 -6.85
C GLU A 185 -8.38 -10.94 -7.42
N GLY A 186 -7.68 -9.83 -7.68
CA GLY A 186 -6.32 -9.79 -8.23
C GLY A 186 -6.24 -9.73 -9.75
N TYR A 187 -7.35 -9.85 -10.46
CA TYR A 187 -7.37 -9.85 -11.92
C TYR A 187 -7.93 -8.54 -12.48
N PRO A 188 -7.40 -8.07 -13.63
CA PRO A 188 -7.97 -6.95 -14.36
C PRO A 188 -9.46 -7.15 -14.67
N HIS A 189 -10.29 -6.16 -14.28
CA HIS A 189 -11.73 -6.20 -14.51
C HIS A 189 -12.28 -4.79 -14.66
N GLY A 190 -13.19 -4.56 -15.62
CA GLY A 190 -13.77 -3.24 -15.86
C GLY A 190 -12.78 -2.28 -16.52
N LYS A 191 -12.94 -0.99 -16.24
CA LYS A 191 -12.26 0.08 -16.98
C LYS A 191 -10.78 0.18 -16.66
N MET A 192 -9.98 0.37 -17.72
CA MET A 192 -8.58 0.78 -17.66
C MET A 192 -8.40 2.10 -18.41
N LYS A 193 -7.60 2.98 -17.85
CA LYS A 193 -7.12 4.22 -18.47
C LYS A 193 -5.62 4.35 -18.25
N THR A 194 -4.90 4.77 -19.28
CA THR A 194 -3.52 5.20 -19.17
C THR A 194 -3.37 6.62 -19.64
N TYR A 195 -2.36 7.31 -19.12
CA TYR A 195 -2.12 8.73 -19.41
C TYR A 195 -0.67 8.94 -19.80
N HIS A 196 -0.43 9.90 -20.67
CA HIS A 196 0.90 10.41 -21.00
C HIS A 196 1.45 11.25 -19.83
N GLU A 197 2.76 11.53 -19.85
CA GLU A 197 3.41 12.33 -18.80
C GLU A 197 2.91 13.78 -18.75
N ASN A 198 2.31 14.29 -19.85
CA ASN A 198 1.64 15.59 -19.88
C ASN A 198 0.20 15.56 -19.30
N GLY A 199 -0.31 14.36 -18.91
CA GLY A 199 -1.62 14.16 -18.32
C GLY A 199 -2.75 13.91 -19.31
N GLN A 200 -2.47 13.93 -20.60
CA GLN A 200 -3.47 13.57 -21.61
C GLN A 200 -3.74 12.06 -21.60
N LEU A 201 -4.97 11.69 -21.95
CA LEU A 201 -5.35 10.29 -22.05
C LEU A 201 -4.55 9.62 -23.18
N LYS A 202 -3.86 8.53 -22.85
CA LYS A 202 -3.07 7.74 -23.80
C LYS A 202 -3.86 6.58 -24.35
N GLN A 203 -4.60 5.86 -23.48
CA GLN A 203 -5.39 4.71 -23.88
C GLN A 203 -6.52 4.47 -22.90
N GLN A 204 -7.66 3.98 -23.37
CA GLN A 204 -8.73 3.45 -22.52
C GLN A 204 -9.40 2.25 -23.17
N GLY A 205 -9.97 1.40 -22.32
CA GLY A 205 -10.77 0.24 -22.71
C GLY A 205 -11.27 -0.50 -21.48
N ASP A 206 -11.88 -1.63 -21.71
CA ASP A 206 -12.44 -2.47 -20.66
C ASP A 206 -11.78 -3.86 -20.66
N TYR A 207 -11.65 -4.42 -19.45
CA TYR A 207 -11.26 -5.80 -19.22
C TYR A 207 -12.46 -6.61 -18.69
N LEU A 208 -12.59 -7.80 -19.19
CA LEU A 208 -13.50 -8.81 -18.69
C LEU A 208 -12.70 -10.10 -18.46
N GLU A 209 -12.72 -10.62 -17.22
CA GLU A 209 -11.98 -11.84 -16.85
C GLU A 209 -10.51 -11.81 -17.30
N ALA A 210 -9.81 -10.73 -16.94
CA ALA A 210 -8.42 -10.46 -17.28
C ALA A 210 -8.10 -10.34 -18.79
N LYS A 211 -9.10 -10.27 -19.65
CA LYS A 211 -8.94 -10.13 -21.10
C LYS A 211 -9.53 -8.81 -21.59
N GLN A 212 -8.87 -8.21 -22.58
CA GLN A 212 -9.43 -7.03 -23.25
C GLN A 212 -10.79 -7.37 -23.87
N ASN A 213 -11.78 -6.47 -23.65
CA ASN A 213 -13.12 -6.67 -24.15
C ASN A 213 -13.77 -5.32 -24.52
N GLY A 214 -14.55 -5.28 -25.59
CA GLY A 214 -15.17 -4.06 -26.05
C GLY A 214 -14.21 -3.11 -26.79
N ASN A 215 -14.58 -1.85 -26.85
CA ASN A 215 -13.84 -0.84 -27.60
C ASN A 215 -12.62 -0.34 -26.82
N TRP A 216 -11.50 -0.30 -27.51
CA TRP A 216 -10.24 0.27 -27.05
C TRP A 216 -9.86 1.43 -27.93
N THR A 217 -9.48 2.55 -27.31
CA THR A 217 -9.09 3.76 -28.03
C THR A 217 -7.75 4.24 -27.49
N ALA A 218 -6.88 4.68 -28.38
CA ALA A 218 -5.59 5.28 -28.06
C ALA A 218 -5.44 6.67 -28.69
N TRP A 219 -4.69 7.52 -28.01
CA TRP A 219 -4.39 8.90 -28.39
C TRP A 219 -2.89 9.16 -28.26
N ASP A 220 -2.40 10.10 -29.07
CA ASP A 220 -1.03 10.64 -28.96
C ASP A 220 -0.92 11.68 -27.82
N GLU A 221 0.28 12.25 -27.66
CA GLU A 221 0.56 13.26 -26.63
C GLU A 221 -0.11 14.59 -26.90
N ASP A 222 -0.54 14.86 -28.12
CA ASP A 222 -1.31 16.04 -28.51
C ASP A 222 -2.83 15.83 -28.34
N GLY A 223 -3.24 14.56 -28.02
CA GLY A 223 -4.63 14.17 -27.81
C GLY A 223 -5.38 13.80 -29.06
N ASN A 224 -4.69 13.63 -30.18
CA ASN A 224 -5.31 13.12 -31.40
C ASN A 224 -5.52 11.61 -31.28
N LYS A 225 -6.67 11.15 -31.73
CA LYS A 225 -6.96 9.72 -31.78
C LYS A 225 -6.05 9.06 -32.81
N VAL A 226 -5.28 8.04 -32.38
CA VAL A 226 -4.36 7.30 -33.27
C VAL A 226 -4.81 5.88 -33.52
N ARG A 227 -5.68 5.32 -32.67
CA ARG A 227 -6.13 3.94 -32.81
C ARG A 227 -7.49 3.70 -32.18
N GLU A 228 -8.33 2.94 -32.84
CA GLU A 228 -9.52 2.27 -32.30
C GLU A 228 -9.43 0.79 -32.59
N ALA A 229 -9.78 -0.04 -31.60
CA ALA A 229 -9.81 -1.49 -31.76
C ALA A 229 -11.01 -2.07 -31.00
N LEU A 230 -11.62 -3.10 -31.53
CA LEU A 230 -12.64 -3.90 -30.87
C LEU A 230 -12.06 -5.24 -30.48
N PHE A 231 -12.15 -5.58 -29.19
CA PHE A 231 -11.76 -6.87 -28.68
C PHE A 231 -12.98 -7.66 -28.19
N LEU A 232 -12.95 -8.96 -28.37
CA LEU A 232 -13.90 -9.89 -27.78
C LEU A 232 -13.12 -10.97 -27.04
N LYS A 233 -13.23 -10.99 -25.71
CA LYS A 233 -12.55 -11.96 -24.82
C LYS A 233 -11.05 -12.11 -25.11
N GLY A 234 -10.36 -11.01 -25.39
CA GLY A 234 -8.93 -10.95 -25.68
C GLY A 234 -8.55 -11.08 -27.16
N SER A 235 -9.49 -11.47 -28.03
CA SER A 235 -9.23 -11.56 -29.47
C SER A 235 -9.53 -10.21 -30.15
N LEU A 236 -8.59 -9.72 -30.96
CA LEU A 236 -8.80 -8.54 -31.78
C LEU A 236 -9.80 -8.88 -32.89
N ILE A 237 -10.88 -8.14 -32.99
CA ILE A 237 -11.95 -8.32 -33.99
C ILE A 237 -11.78 -7.31 -35.12
N THR A 238 -11.60 -6.04 -34.79
CA THR A 238 -11.37 -4.97 -35.77
C THR A 238 -10.36 -3.97 -35.19
N GLU A 239 -9.66 -3.32 -36.09
CA GLU A 239 -8.72 -2.26 -35.79
C GLU A 239 -8.79 -1.16 -36.85
N LYS A 240 -8.70 0.08 -36.39
CA LYS A 240 -8.59 1.28 -37.25
C LYS A 240 -7.50 2.17 -36.68
N THR A 241 -6.55 2.52 -37.50
CA THR A 241 -5.52 3.52 -37.21
C THR A 241 -5.87 4.83 -37.86
N PHE A 242 -5.44 5.93 -37.25
CA PHE A 242 -5.65 7.30 -37.72
C PHE A 242 -4.27 7.93 -37.89
N GLU A 243 -4.07 8.64 -38.97
CA GLU A 243 -2.90 9.50 -39.13
C GLU A 243 -3.00 10.68 -38.16
N ALA A 244 -1.86 11.12 -37.62
CA ALA A 244 -1.84 12.27 -36.75
C ALA A 244 -2.45 13.46 -37.49
N SER A 245 -3.56 14.01 -36.94
CA SER A 245 -4.19 15.19 -37.53
C SER A 245 -3.26 16.37 -37.35
N THR A 246 -2.92 17.02 -38.45
CA THR A 246 -2.21 18.31 -38.42
C THR A 246 -3.09 19.49 -37.97
N ASP A 247 -4.35 19.19 -37.69
CA ASP A 247 -5.36 20.19 -37.29
C ASP A 247 -5.45 20.27 -35.73
N LYS A 248 -4.83 21.29 -35.16
CA LYS A 248 -4.64 21.51 -33.70
C LYS A 248 -5.90 21.91 -32.91
N ASN A 249 -7.12 21.77 -33.47
CA ASN A 249 -8.32 22.42 -32.92
C ASN A 249 -9.31 21.53 -32.14
N THR A 250 -8.99 20.25 -31.83
CA THR A 250 -9.89 19.42 -31.01
C THR A 250 -9.22 19.14 -29.66
N PRO A 251 -9.68 19.75 -28.55
CA PRO A 251 -9.08 19.47 -27.23
C PRO A 251 -9.36 18.04 -26.79
N ALA A 252 -8.29 17.35 -26.39
CA ALA A 252 -8.35 16.01 -25.83
C ALA A 252 -9.05 15.98 -24.48
N PRO A 253 -9.68 14.86 -24.09
CA PRO A 253 -10.18 14.67 -22.74
C PRO A 253 -8.99 14.64 -21.76
N GLN A 254 -8.91 15.65 -20.91
CA GLN A 254 -7.86 15.76 -19.89
C GLN A 254 -8.13 14.83 -18.69
N ALA A 255 -7.07 14.35 -18.05
CA ALA A 255 -7.17 13.66 -16.78
C ALA A 255 -7.78 14.58 -15.71
N PRO A 256 -8.68 14.08 -14.84
CA PRO A 256 -9.17 14.86 -13.72
C PRO A 256 -8.00 15.28 -12.85
N LYS A 257 -7.84 16.60 -12.66
CA LYS A 257 -6.82 17.14 -11.74
C LYS A 257 -7.09 16.55 -10.35
N SER A 258 -6.07 15.95 -9.74
CA SER A 258 -6.15 15.55 -8.35
C SER A 258 -6.40 16.80 -7.50
N LYS A 259 -7.54 16.86 -6.79
CA LYS A 259 -7.69 17.84 -5.71
C LYS A 259 -6.67 17.51 -4.62
N PRO A 260 -6.08 18.55 -4.01
CA PRO A 260 -5.12 18.41 -2.92
C PRO A 260 -5.67 17.64 -1.71
#